data_0bc02eb3e7673386c5bacfc3291fb2e6
#
_entry.id   0bc02eb3e7673386c5bacfc3291fb2e6
#
_cell.length_a   1.000
_cell.length_b   1.000
_cell.length_c   1.000
_cell.angle_alpha   90.00
_cell.angle_beta   90.00
_cell.angle_gamma   90.00
#
_symmetry.space_group_name_H-M   'P 1'
#
loop_
_entity.id
_entity.type
_entity.pdbx_description
1 polymer ?
#
loop_
_entity_poly.entity_id
_entity_poly.type
_entity_poly.pdbx_seq_one_letter_code
_entity_poly.pdbx_strand_id
1 'polypeptide(L)'
;MGLVHAEITLKNAIDVGNCRRNIMKETEIRQTVINAVVDTGAMTLVINEQLRQQLGLGIVGSREATLANNVKETVKIAEPVEVHWKNRSMTCQPWVVGDGRTLL
;
A
#
# COMPACT_ATOMS: atom_id res chain seq x y z
N MET A 1 -12.44 -16.72 -8.04
CA MET A 1 -11.83 -15.39 -7.89
C MET A 1 -12.92 -14.36 -7.75
N GLY A 2 -12.91 -13.66 -6.66
CA GLY A 2 -13.88 -12.63 -6.42
C GLY A 2 -13.23 -11.26 -6.31
N LEU A 3 -13.86 -10.26 -6.91
CA LEU A 3 -13.55 -8.87 -6.63
C LEU A 3 -14.54 -8.41 -5.57
N VAL A 4 -14.01 -7.90 -4.48
CA VAL A 4 -14.82 -7.43 -3.35
C VAL A 4 -14.47 -5.99 -3.06
N HIS A 5 -15.48 -5.13 -3.01
CA HIS A 5 -15.29 -3.77 -2.52
C HIS A 5 -15.27 -3.81 -1.00
N ALA A 6 -14.22 -3.29 -0.41
CA ALA A 6 -14.05 -3.35 1.03
C ALA A 6 -13.31 -2.13 1.55
N GLU A 7 -13.61 -1.79 2.80
CA GLU A 7 -12.78 -0.85 3.54
C GLU A 7 -11.58 -1.59 4.06
N ILE A 8 -10.40 -1.07 3.73
CA ILE A 8 -9.15 -1.61 4.26
C ILE A 8 -8.40 -0.50 4.98
N THR A 9 -7.68 -0.87 6.01
CA THR A 9 -6.81 0.03 6.74
C THR A 9 -5.37 -0.23 6.33
N LEU A 10 -4.67 0.84 5.95
CA LEU A 10 -3.26 0.78 5.61
C LEU A 10 -2.48 1.49 6.71
N LYS A 11 -1.47 0.83 7.25
CA LYS A 11 -0.59 1.40 8.27
C LYS A 11 0.85 1.35 7.79
N ASN A 12 1.60 2.39 8.08
CA ASN A 12 3.04 2.39 7.83
C ASN A 12 3.67 1.30 8.69
N ALA A 13 4.22 0.26 8.05
CA ALA A 13 4.73 -0.90 8.77
C ALA A 13 5.95 -0.57 9.63
N ILE A 14 6.77 0.38 9.20
CA ILE A 14 7.93 0.81 9.99
C ILE A 14 7.46 1.50 11.27
N ASP A 15 6.43 2.34 11.17
CA ASP A 15 5.83 2.99 12.34
C ASP A 15 5.29 1.96 13.32
N VAL A 16 4.59 0.94 12.81
CA VAL A 16 4.08 -0.14 13.67
C VAL A 16 5.21 -0.85 14.40
N GLY A 17 6.29 -1.16 13.67
CA GLY A 17 7.47 -1.77 14.27
C GLY A 17 8.10 -0.89 15.35
N ASN A 18 8.20 0.40 15.08
CA ASN A 18 8.75 1.36 16.05
C ASN A 18 7.86 1.46 17.29
N CYS A 19 6.56 1.38 17.11
CA CYS A 19 5.61 1.36 18.22
C CYS A 19 5.83 0.12 19.11
N ARG A 20 6.00 -1.05 18.52
CA ARG A 20 6.27 -2.28 19.25
C ARG A 20 7.57 -2.22 20.05
N ARG A 21 8.53 -1.42 19.58
CA ARG A 21 9.83 -1.23 20.25
C ARG A 21 9.82 -0.05 21.21
N ASN A 22 8.67 0.57 21.44
CA ASN A 22 8.51 1.72 22.31
C ASN A 22 9.31 2.96 21.87
N ILE A 23 9.62 3.04 20.56
CA ILE A 23 10.27 4.21 19.97
C ILE A 23 9.24 5.26 19.61
N MET A 24 8.01 4.83 19.32
CA MET A 24 6.92 5.67 18.83
C MET A 24 5.64 5.30 19.57
N LYS A 25 4.77 6.30 19.78
CA LYS A 25 3.45 6.07 20.37
C LYS A 25 2.49 5.54 19.32
N GLU A 26 1.50 4.77 19.74
CA GLU A 26 0.48 4.23 18.85
C GLU A 26 -0.24 5.34 18.09
N THR A 27 -0.47 6.48 18.73
CA THR A 27 -1.14 7.62 18.10
C THR A 27 -0.31 8.29 17.00
N GLU A 28 0.97 7.98 16.92
CA GLU A 28 1.87 8.54 15.93
C GLU A 28 1.99 7.68 14.67
N ILE A 29 1.42 6.48 14.68
CA ILE A 29 1.44 5.58 13.52
C ILE A 29 0.64 6.22 12.39
N ARG A 30 1.27 6.42 11.24
CA ARG A 30 0.61 6.95 10.05
C ARG A 30 -0.24 5.84 9.44
N GLN A 31 -1.53 6.11 9.30
CA GLN A 31 -2.49 5.13 8.80
C GLN A 31 -3.66 5.84 8.11
N THR A 32 -4.33 5.12 7.26
CA THR A 32 -5.53 5.62 6.60
C THR A 32 -6.45 4.46 6.24
N VAL A 33 -7.73 4.78 6.10
CA VAL A 33 -8.75 3.83 5.65
C VAL A 33 -9.13 4.20 4.23
N ILE A 34 -9.11 3.22 3.35
CA ILE A 34 -9.51 3.42 1.96
C ILE A 34 -10.57 2.39 1.56
N ASN A 35 -11.41 2.77 0.62
CA ASN A 35 -12.30 1.83 -0.06
C ASN A 35 -11.54 1.30 -1.27
N ALA A 36 -11.39 0.00 -1.32
CA ALA A 36 -10.62 -0.63 -2.37
C ALA A 36 -11.35 -1.83 -2.93
N VAL A 37 -11.05 -2.13 -4.19
CA VAL A 37 -11.44 -3.40 -4.77
C VAL A 37 -10.37 -4.39 -4.38
N VAL A 38 -10.74 -5.40 -3.61
CA VAL A 38 -9.82 -6.44 -3.17
C VAL A 38 -9.98 -7.63 -4.09
N ASP A 39 -8.92 -7.93 -4.83
CA ASP A 39 -8.84 -9.15 -5.62
C ASP A 39 -8.19 -10.21 -4.74
N THR A 40 -8.95 -11.24 -4.39
CA THR A 40 -8.45 -12.28 -3.48
C THR A 40 -7.29 -13.06 -4.05
N GLY A 41 -7.06 -12.98 -5.36
CA GLY A 41 -5.90 -13.59 -6.01
C GLY A 41 -4.73 -12.64 -6.21
N ALA A 42 -4.92 -11.35 -5.90
CA ALA A 42 -3.85 -10.37 -6.11
C ALA A 42 -2.81 -10.43 -5.00
N MET A 43 -1.55 -10.35 -5.39
CA MET A 43 -0.43 -10.35 -4.46
C MET A 43 0.20 -8.95 -4.33
N THR A 44 -0.29 -7.98 -5.08
CA THR A 44 0.33 -6.66 -5.18
C THR A 44 -0.68 -5.59 -4.84
N LEU A 45 -0.31 -4.71 -3.95
CA LEU A 45 -1.07 -3.50 -3.65
C LEU A 45 -0.50 -2.37 -4.50
N VAL A 46 -1.37 -1.62 -5.17
CA VAL A 46 -0.98 -0.47 -5.98
C VAL A 46 -1.61 0.77 -5.36
N ILE A 47 -0.80 1.77 -5.07
CA ILE A 47 -1.24 3.03 -4.47
C ILE A 47 -0.79 4.20 -5.34
N ASN A 48 -1.44 5.35 -5.18
CA ASN A 48 -1.01 6.57 -5.86
C ASN A 48 0.01 7.34 -5.01
N GLU A 49 0.62 8.35 -5.62
CA GLU A 49 1.65 9.16 -4.97
C GLU A 49 1.10 9.90 -3.75
N GLN A 50 -0.12 10.39 -3.83
CA GLN A 50 -0.75 11.11 -2.72
C GLN A 50 -0.89 10.21 -1.49
N LEU A 51 -1.32 8.98 -1.69
CA LEU A 51 -1.48 8.03 -0.60
C LEU A 51 -0.13 7.64 -0.01
N ARG A 52 0.89 7.48 -0.86
CA ARG A 52 2.25 7.22 -0.39
C ARG A 52 2.73 8.33 0.54
N GLN A 53 2.53 9.57 0.15
CA GLN A 53 2.94 10.71 0.97
C GLN A 53 2.17 10.78 2.27
N GLN A 54 0.87 10.52 2.21
CA GLN A 54 0.02 10.52 3.41
C GLN A 54 0.47 9.48 4.43
N LEU A 55 0.92 8.33 3.96
CA LEU A 55 1.43 7.27 4.83
C LEU A 55 2.91 7.45 5.18
N GLY A 56 3.57 8.43 4.59
CA GLY A 56 4.98 8.69 4.87
C GLY A 56 5.92 7.59 4.41
N LEU A 57 5.57 6.88 3.34
CA LEU A 57 6.38 5.78 2.83
C LEU A 57 7.50 6.30 1.94
N GLY A 58 8.73 5.93 2.24
CA GLY A 58 9.86 6.22 1.36
C GLY A 58 9.86 5.30 0.15
N ILE A 59 10.64 5.65 -0.85
CA ILE A 59 10.82 4.82 -2.04
C ILE A 59 12.06 3.95 -1.82
N VAL A 60 11.91 2.64 -2.02
CA VAL A 60 13.01 1.69 -1.80
C VAL A 60 13.52 1.08 -3.10
N GLY A 61 12.83 1.27 -4.21
CA GLY A 61 13.25 0.72 -5.48
C GLY A 61 12.29 1.07 -6.59
N SER A 62 12.50 0.46 -7.74
CA SER A 62 11.62 0.62 -8.88
C SER A 62 11.57 -0.68 -9.68
N ARG A 63 10.50 -0.85 -10.45
CA ARG A 63 10.31 -1.98 -11.35
C ARG A 63 9.70 -1.51 -12.63
N GLU A 64 10.00 -2.23 -13.71
CA GLU A 64 9.33 -2.05 -14.98
C GLU A 64 8.10 -2.94 -15.00
N ALA A 65 6.95 -2.33 -15.29
CA ALA A 65 5.69 -3.05 -15.37
C ALA A 65 5.09 -2.86 -16.76
N THR A 66 4.50 -3.92 -17.29
CA THR A 66 3.77 -3.86 -18.55
C THR A 66 2.30 -3.62 -18.27
N LEU A 67 1.77 -2.52 -18.79
CA LEU A 67 0.37 -2.17 -18.63
C LEU A 67 -0.51 -2.98 -19.57
N ALA A 68 -1.83 -2.90 -19.37
CA ALA A 68 -2.79 -3.64 -20.16
C ALA A 68 -2.74 -3.28 -21.66
N ASN A 69 -2.24 -2.10 -22.00
CA ASN A 69 -2.08 -1.63 -23.37
C ASN A 69 -0.69 -1.97 -23.97
N ASN A 70 0.04 -2.87 -23.35
CA ASN A 70 1.40 -3.27 -23.71
C ASN A 70 2.46 -2.16 -23.61
N VAL A 71 2.12 -1.06 -22.97
CA VAL A 71 3.10 0.01 -22.69
C VAL A 71 3.85 -0.37 -21.43
N LYS A 72 5.17 -0.26 -21.47
CA LYS A 72 6.01 -0.47 -20.30
C LYS A 72 6.13 0.84 -19.53
N GLU A 73 5.96 0.76 -18.23
CA GLU A 73 6.05 1.91 -17.35
C GLU A 73 6.89 1.53 -16.14
N THR A 74 7.74 2.45 -15.71
CA THR A 74 8.50 2.24 -14.47
C THR A 74 7.62 2.63 -13.29
N VAL A 75 7.42 1.68 -12.38
CA VAL A 75 6.69 1.92 -11.13
C VAL A 75 7.69 1.92 -9.99
N LYS A 76 7.41 2.73 -8.99
CA LYS A 76 8.24 2.81 -7.80
C LYS A 76 7.73 1.82 -6.77
N ILE A 77 8.64 1.29 -5.97
CA ILE A 77 8.31 0.40 -4.87
C ILE A 77 8.52 1.19 -3.58
N ALA A 78 7.50 1.23 -2.74
CA ALA A 78 7.54 1.97 -1.49
C ALA A 78 7.92 1.06 -0.32
N GLU A 79 8.24 1.69 0.79
CA GLU A 79 8.44 1.00 2.06
C GLU A 79 7.18 0.23 2.45
N PRO A 80 7.31 -0.82 3.28
CA PRO A 80 6.19 -1.72 3.54
C PRO A 80 5.04 -1.06 4.30
N VAL A 81 3.83 -1.53 4.00
CA VAL A 81 2.61 -1.21 4.71
C VAL A 81 2.02 -2.47 5.31
N GLU A 82 1.30 -2.32 6.42
CA GLU A 82 0.40 -3.36 6.91
C GLU A 82 -0.98 -3.10 6.35
N VAL A 83 -1.55 -4.11 5.74
CA VAL A 83 -2.90 -4.08 5.19
C VAL A 83 -3.80 -4.84 6.14
N HIS A 84 -4.82 -4.16 6.67
CA HIS A 84 -5.78 -4.77 7.58
C HIS A 84 -7.15 -4.82 6.92
N TRP A 85 -7.70 -6.00 6.80
CA TRP A 85 -9.01 -6.24 6.22
C TRP A 85 -9.73 -7.32 7.02
N LYS A 86 -10.84 -6.97 7.64
CA LYS A 86 -11.57 -7.87 8.55
C LYS A 86 -10.62 -8.37 9.63
N ASN A 87 -10.54 -9.70 9.81
CA ASN A 87 -9.67 -10.31 10.81
C ASN A 87 -8.28 -10.63 10.27
N ARG A 88 -7.98 -10.19 9.05
CA ARG A 88 -6.73 -10.51 8.38
C ARG A 88 -5.83 -9.31 8.31
N SER A 89 -4.54 -9.58 8.39
CA SER A 89 -3.54 -8.56 8.13
C SER A 89 -2.40 -9.18 7.34
N MET A 90 -1.77 -8.36 6.52
CA MET A 90 -0.57 -8.77 5.79
C MET A 90 0.32 -7.56 5.61
N THR A 91 1.59 -7.81 5.40
CA THR A 91 2.57 -6.76 5.14
C THR A 91 3.07 -6.90 3.72
N CYS A 92 3.09 -5.81 2.99
CA CYS A 92 3.61 -5.83 1.62
C CYS A 92 4.25 -4.49 1.27
N GLN A 93 5.10 -4.50 0.26
CA GLN A 93 5.68 -3.29 -0.31
C GLN A 93 4.79 -2.87 -1.48
N PRO A 94 4.07 -1.74 -1.37
CA PRO A 94 3.16 -1.34 -2.42
C PRO A 94 3.90 -0.77 -3.63
N TRP A 95 3.29 -0.93 -4.79
CA TRP A 95 3.73 -0.26 -6.00
C TRP A 95 3.08 1.12 -6.05
N VAL A 96 3.85 2.11 -6.45
CA VAL A 96 3.38 3.49 -6.53
C VAL A 96 3.26 3.88 -8.00
N VAL A 97 2.06 4.28 -8.39
CA VAL A 97 1.80 4.78 -9.74
C VAL A 97 1.64 6.29 -9.70
N GLY A 98 1.72 6.90 -10.88
CA GLY A 98 1.63 8.34 -10.99
C GLY A 98 0.29 8.90 -10.53
N ASP A 99 0.25 10.22 -10.38
CA ASP A 99 -0.91 10.93 -9.86
C ASP A 99 -2.18 10.64 -10.66
N GLY A 100 -3.28 10.54 -9.94
CA GLY A 100 -4.60 10.40 -10.54
C GLY A 100 -5.00 9.00 -10.90
N ARG A 101 -4.13 8.03 -10.73
CA ARG A 101 -4.46 6.63 -10.99
C ARG A 101 -4.60 5.88 -9.68
N THR A 102 -5.79 5.39 -9.45
CA THR A 102 -6.01 4.40 -8.40
C THR A 102 -6.26 3.09 -9.12
N LEU A 103 -5.25 2.25 -9.13
CA LEU A 103 -5.40 0.91 -9.67
C LEU A 103 -5.35 -0.06 -8.51
N LEU A 104 -6.41 -0.74 -8.38
CA LEU A 104 -6.51 -1.79 -7.38
C LEU A 104 -6.94 -3.07 -8.05
#